data_e4d08aac6fb90d631180dd3b634e50f0
#
_entry.id   e4d08aac6fb90d631180dd3b634e50f0
#
_cell.length_a   1.000
_cell.length_b   1.000
_cell.length_c   1.000
_cell.angle_alpha   90.00
_cell.angle_beta   90.00
_cell.angle_gamma   90.00
#
_symmetry.space_group_name_H-M   'P 1'
#
loop_
_entity.id
_entity.type
_entity.pdbx_description
1 polymer ?
#
loop_
_entity_poly.entity_id
_entity_poly.type
_entity_poly.pdbx_seq_one_letter_code
_entity_poly.pdbx_strand_id
1 'polypeptide(L)'
;MSEIALEAHHLYKVFGRSPQHAVKRLKAGETRTDVLDAGTAAVIDASFTVNRGEIFVIMGLSGSGKSTIIRMLNGLHDITDGEVIVGGDDIAKAAPAALRKIRRERISMVFQHFALLPHRTVAANVAYPLELQGVGKAERLARAEEILSLVGLSGWGDKLPSELSGGMQQRVGIARALAADTEILLMDEAFSALDPLIRREMQEQLVELQSKLQKTIVFITHDLNEAMFLGDRIAVMRDGRIVQIGTPEDILTDPANDYVEQFVQDVDRARVLTAANVMEPARPVVPDTAGPRTALRQMRDAYMSATYVVGRDRKLVGIVTDRDAVKLVRKGGSSLSGILKPVPQTVDEDEVLMNLFIPSVESPLPLAVTDAEGRLVGVIPRVTLLAALGPGPGATGELTIPVQPMPTTEIDQILAEEVR
;
A
#
# COMPACT_ATOMS: atom_id res chain seq x y z
N MET A 1 -20.45 1.28 -1.13
CA MET A 1 -19.83 2.62 -1.01
C MET A 1 -19.22 2.66 0.38
N SER A 2 -17.90 2.85 0.47
CA SER A 2 -17.20 3.00 1.75
C SER A 2 -17.72 4.26 2.46
N GLU A 3 -17.96 4.14 3.76
CA GLU A 3 -18.41 5.27 4.59
C GLU A 3 -17.20 6.19 4.84
N ILE A 4 -17.37 7.50 4.62
CA ILE A 4 -16.30 8.48 4.81
C ILE A 4 -16.17 8.79 6.30
N ALA A 5 -14.94 8.73 6.82
CA ALA A 5 -14.62 9.06 8.22
C ALA A 5 -14.18 10.51 8.39
N LEU A 6 -13.43 11.05 7.40
CA LEU A 6 -12.92 12.41 7.42
C LEU A 6 -12.96 13.03 6.01
N GLU A 7 -13.36 14.29 5.94
CA GLU A 7 -13.32 15.08 4.71
C GLU A 7 -12.56 16.39 4.95
N ALA A 8 -11.73 16.74 3.99
CA ALA A 8 -11.01 18.00 3.95
C ALA A 8 -11.35 18.71 2.64
N HIS A 9 -11.88 19.93 2.71
CA HIS A 9 -12.35 20.68 1.55
C HIS A 9 -11.62 22.03 1.45
N HIS A 10 -10.88 22.22 0.36
CA HIS A 10 -10.23 23.47 0.02
C HIS A 10 -9.45 24.08 1.19
N LEU A 11 -8.62 23.28 1.87
CA LEU A 11 -7.88 23.73 3.04
C LEU A 11 -6.78 24.70 2.68
N TYR A 12 -6.76 25.84 3.38
CA TYR A 12 -5.68 26.82 3.34
C TYR A 12 -5.17 27.08 4.75
N LYS A 13 -3.84 27.10 4.89
CA LYS A 13 -3.16 27.60 6.10
C LYS A 13 -2.06 28.55 5.74
N VAL A 14 -2.20 29.79 6.19
CA VAL A 14 -1.18 30.83 6.06
C VAL A 14 -0.79 31.31 7.47
N PHE A 15 0.50 31.29 7.76
CA PHE A 15 1.06 31.87 8.97
C PHE A 15 1.58 33.27 8.65
N GLY A 16 1.15 34.29 9.35
CA GLY A 16 1.61 35.64 9.09
C GLY A 16 0.66 36.73 9.57
N ARG A 17 0.91 37.97 9.11
CA ARG A 17 0.17 39.14 9.58
C ARG A 17 -1.21 39.29 8.93
N SER A 18 -1.35 38.84 7.69
CA SER A 18 -2.59 39.01 6.90
C SER A 18 -3.00 37.73 6.18
N PRO A 19 -3.28 36.64 6.93
CA PRO A 19 -3.50 35.31 6.34
C PRO A 19 -4.70 35.28 5.37
N GLN A 20 -5.79 35.95 5.68
CA GLN A 20 -6.98 36.01 4.83
C GLN A 20 -6.73 36.76 3.52
N HIS A 21 -5.87 37.79 3.54
CA HIS A 21 -5.47 38.52 2.32
C HIS A 21 -4.59 37.64 1.43
N ALA A 22 -3.64 36.88 2.03
CA ALA A 22 -2.84 35.91 1.30
C ALA A 22 -3.69 34.81 0.64
N VAL A 23 -4.70 34.27 1.34
CA VAL A 23 -5.62 33.27 0.76
C VAL A 23 -6.37 33.84 -0.45
N LYS A 24 -6.87 35.08 -0.39
CA LYS A 24 -7.53 35.73 -1.54
C LYS A 24 -6.63 35.83 -2.77
N ARG A 25 -5.36 36.16 -2.57
CA ARG A 25 -4.35 36.27 -3.63
C ARG A 25 -4.03 34.89 -4.21
N LEU A 26 -3.85 33.87 -3.36
CA LEU A 26 -3.63 32.48 -3.78
C LEU A 26 -4.82 31.94 -4.60
N LYS A 27 -6.07 32.25 -4.19
CA LYS A 27 -7.28 31.91 -4.95
C LYS A 27 -7.38 32.65 -6.29
N ALA A 28 -6.74 33.83 -6.41
CA ALA A 28 -6.65 34.59 -7.66
C ALA A 28 -5.51 34.11 -8.59
N GLY A 29 -4.76 33.03 -8.17
CA GLY A 29 -3.72 32.42 -9.00
C GLY A 29 -2.29 32.87 -8.70
N GLU A 30 -2.08 33.70 -7.66
CA GLU A 30 -0.73 34.04 -7.21
C GLU A 30 -0.03 32.80 -6.60
N THR A 31 1.30 32.80 -6.70
CA THR A 31 2.12 31.69 -6.20
C THR A 31 2.39 31.82 -4.69
N ARG A 32 2.92 30.73 -4.09
CA ARG A 32 3.37 30.71 -2.70
C ARG A 32 4.40 31.80 -2.39
N THR A 33 5.27 32.10 -3.35
CA THR A 33 6.32 33.11 -3.23
C THR A 33 5.78 34.54 -3.32
N ASP A 34 4.74 34.78 -4.12
CA ASP A 34 4.17 36.11 -4.30
C ASP A 34 3.47 36.64 -3.03
N VAL A 35 2.97 35.73 -2.18
CA VAL A 35 2.22 36.09 -0.95
C VAL A 35 3.09 36.20 0.31
N LEU A 36 4.43 36.08 0.20
CA LEU A 36 5.34 36.09 1.36
C LEU A 36 5.26 37.40 2.17
N ASP A 37 4.90 38.49 1.57
CA ASP A 37 4.68 39.80 2.22
C ASP A 37 3.48 39.75 3.21
N ALA A 38 2.47 38.93 2.93
CA ALA A 38 1.29 38.77 3.75
C ALA A 38 1.44 37.57 4.75
N GLY A 39 2.27 36.60 4.41
CA GLY A 39 2.55 35.42 5.27
C GLY A 39 3.11 34.24 4.53
N THR A 40 3.48 33.19 5.28
CA THR A 40 3.95 31.91 4.75
C THR A 40 2.78 30.97 4.53
N ALA A 41 2.48 30.67 3.28
CA ALA A 41 1.45 29.71 2.93
C ALA A 41 1.99 28.28 3.13
N ALA A 42 1.50 27.58 4.14
CA ALA A 42 1.91 26.23 4.48
C ALA A 42 1.03 25.16 3.82
N VAL A 43 -0.27 25.44 3.64
CA VAL A 43 -1.23 24.59 2.93
C VAL A 43 -2.03 25.46 1.98
N ILE A 44 -2.19 24.99 0.74
CA ILE A 44 -2.82 25.73 -0.35
C ILE A 44 -3.76 24.80 -1.09
N ASP A 45 -5.07 24.99 -0.93
CA ASP A 45 -6.14 24.31 -1.66
C ASP A 45 -6.08 22.76 -1.55
N ALA A 46 -5.82 22.25 -0.34
CA ALA A 46 -5.77 20.81 -0.14
C ALA A 46 -7.18 20.25 0.08
N SER A 47 -7.56 19.28 -0.75
CA SER A 47 -8.84 18.58 -0.65
C SER A 47 -8.61 17.06 -0.74
N PHE A 48 -9.21 16.30 0.18
CA PHE A 48 -9.17 14.84 0.20
C PHE A 48 -10.24 14.26 1.12
N THR A 49 -10.52 12.99 0.95
CA THR A 49 -11.40 12.20 1.80
C THR A 49 -10.68 10.99 2.33
N VAL A 50 -11.02 10.55 3.54
CA VAL A 50 -10.49 9.33 4.17
C VAL A 50 -11.67 8.41 4.47
N ASN A 51 -11.63 7.19 3.99
CA ASN A 51 -12.67 6.19 4.21
C ASN A 51 -12.52 5.53 5.60
N ARG A 52 -13.59 4.97 6.13
CA ARG A 52 -13.52 4.17 7.36
C ARG A 52 -12.65 2.94 7.17
N GLY A 53 -11.77 2.68 8.14
CA GLY A 53 -10.86 1.55 8.11
C GLY A 53 -9.70 1.69 7.12
N GLU A 54 -9.53 2.86 6.47
CA GLU A 54 -8.45 3.16 5.54
C GLU A 54 -7.21 3.67 6.27
N ILE A 55 -6.03 3.26 5.81
CA ILE A 55 -4.75 3.94 6.10
C ILE A 55 -4.49 4.94 4.96
N PHE A 56 -4.78 6.21 5.22
CA PHE A 56 -4.51 7.30 4.28
C PHE A 56 -3.18 7.97 4.61
N VAL A 57 -2.23 7.90 3.69
CA VAL A 57 -0.89 8.46 3.90
C VAL A 57 -0.76 9.82 3.22
N ILE A 58 -0.20 10.80 3.95
CA ILE A 58 0.20 12.09 3.39
C ILE A 58 1.72 12.15 3.37
N MET A 59 2.32 12.17 2.19
CA MET A 59 3.77 12.16 2.02
C MET A 59 4.28 13.37 1.23
N GLY A 60 5.60 13.61 1.27
CA GLY A 60 6.27 14.69 0.54
C GLY A 60 7.52 15.16 1.27
N LEU A 61 8.32 16.01 0.63
CA LEU A 61 9.56 16.52 1.20
C LEU A 61 9.33 17.38 2.45
N SER A 62 10.42 17.62 3.22
CA SER A 62 10.39 18.54 4.35
C SER A 62 9.88 19.92 3.92
N GLY A 63 9.00 20.53 4.72
CA GLY A 63 8.41 21.84 4.39
C GLY A 63 7.27 21.84 3.38
N SER A 64 6.80 20.66 2.91
CA SER A 64 5.65 20.55 1.98
C SER A 64 4.29 20.85 2.63
N GLY A 65 4.20 20.93 3.97
CA GLY A 65 2.96 21.27 4.68
C GLY A 65 2.28 20.11 5.43
N LYS A 66 2.81 18.89 5.39
CA LYS A 66 2.23 17.67 5.98
C LYS A 66 1.85 17.82 7.46
N SER A 67 2.83 18.15 8.32
CA SER A 67 2.56 18.33 9.75
C SER A 67 1.61 19.50 10.04
N THR A 68 1.48 20.46 9.11
CA THR A 68 0.47 21.50 9.21
C THR A 68 -0.92 20.94 8.95
N ILE A 69 -1.09 20.13 7.90
CA ILE A 69 -2.39 19.47 7.61
C ILE A 69 -2.85 18.65 8.80
N ILE A 70 -2.03 17.72 9.30
CA ILE A 70 -2.47 16.82 10.39
C ILE A 70 -2.87 17.60 11.65
N ARG A 71 -2.20 18.74 11.93
CA ARG A 71 -2.55 19.62 13.05
C ARG A 71 -3.80 20.44 12.79
N MET A 72 -4.17 20.66 11.52
CA MET A 72 -5.47 21.22 11.15
C MET A 72 -6.59 20.19 11.32
N LEU A 73 -6.34 18.91 10.95
CA LEU A 73 -7.33 17.83 11.07
C LEU A 73 -7.78 17.57 12.50
N ASN A 74 -6.96 17.86 13.50
CA ASN A 74 -7.36 17.78 14.91
C ASN A 74 -7.62 19.15 15.57
N GLY A 75 -7.61 20.23 14.77
CA GLY A 75 -7.84 21.59 15.24
C GLY A 75 -6.74 22.15 16.14
N LEU A 76 -5.51 21.60 16.17
CA LEU A 76 -4.36 22.19 16.86
C LEU A 76 -3.87 23.46 16.15
N HIS A 77 -4.06 23.51 14.84
CA HIS A 77 -3.89 24.74 14.06
C HIS A 77 -5.25 25.18 13.52
N ASP A 78 -5.56 26.45 13.74
CA ASP A 78 -6.73 27.07 13.12
C ASP A 78 -6.59 27.02 11.61
N ILE A 79 -7.67 26.68 10.93
CA ILE A 79 -7.79 26.69 9.47
C ILE A 79 -7.96 28.13 9.03
N THR A 80 -7.16 28.60 8.05
CA THR A 80 -7.31 29.97 7.53
C THR A 80 -8.54 30.06 6.62
N ASP A 81 -8.78 29.02 5.79
CA ASP A 81 -9.97 28.90 4.93
C ASP A 81 -10.16 27.42 4.55
N GLY A 82 -11.40 27.03 4.25
CA GLY A 82 -11.77 25.65 3.99
C GLY A 82 -12.48 25.00 5.17
N GLU A 83 -12.73 23.69 5.05
CA GLU A 83 -13.50 22.92 6.02
C GLU A 83 -12.86 21.56 6.28
N VAL A 84 -12.97 21.08 7.53
CA VAL A 84 -12.64 19.70 7.93
C VAL A 84 -13.84 19.10 8.62
N ILE A 85 -14.41 18.07 8.04
CA ILE A 85 -15.59 17.38 8.56
C ILE A 85 -15.17 16.04 9.16
N VAL A 86 -15.53 15.79 10.40
CA VAL A 86 -15.32 14.54 11.12
C VAL A 86 -16.62 14.07 11.75
N GLY A 87 -17.17 12.97 11.25
CA GLY A 87 -18.43 12.43 11.72
C GLY A 87 -19.59 13.45 11.65
N GLY A 88 -19.59 14.32 10.62
CA GLY A 88 -20.59 15.35 10.38
C GLY A 88 -20.34 16.70 11.11
N ASP A 89 -19.32 16.78 11.96
CA ASP A 89 -18.94 18.02 12.67
C ASP A 89 -17.80 18.75 11.95
N ASP A 90 -17.97 20.03 11.65
CA ASP A 90 -16.93 20.88 11.07
C ASP A 90 -15.98 21.39 12.16
N ILE A 91 -14.74 20.88 12.13
CA ILE A 91 -13.69 21.26 13.10
C ILE A 91 -13.35 22.75 13.00
N ALA A 92 -13.39 23.34 11.79
CA ALA A 92 -13.04 24.75 11.58
C ALA A 92 -14.01 25.71 12.28
N LYS A 93 -15.27 25.30 12.39
CA LYS A 93 -16.35 26.11 12.98
C LYS A 93 -16.71 25.69 14.41
N ALA A 94 -16.10 24.62 14.93
CA ALA A 94 -16.42 24.06 16.23
C ALA A 94 -16.04 25.02 17.38
N ALA A 95 -16.99 25.27 18.29
CA ALA A 95 -16.69 25.97 19.53
C ALA A 95 -15.65 25.20 20.37
N PRO A 96 -14.85 25.88 21.23
CA PRO A 96 -13.77 25.19 21.98
C PRO A 96 -14.23 23.96 22.82
N ALA A 97 -15.46 23.98 23.32
CA ALA A 97 -16.03 22.84 24.06
C ALA A 97 -16.34 21.66 23.15
N ALA A 98 -16.92 21.92 21.96
CA ALA A 98 -17.21 20.91 20.93
C ALA A 98 -15.91 20.31 20.39
N LEU A 99 -14.90 21.13 20.10
CA LEU A 99 -13.59 20.68 19.63
C LEU A 99 -12.89 19.77 20.66
N ARG A 100 -12.96 20.10 21.96
CA ARG A 100 -12.46 19.22 23.03
C ARG A 100 -13.20 17.88 23.07
N LYS A 101 -14.52 17.88 22.80
CA LYS A 101 -15.31 16.66 22.73
C LYS A 101 -14.91 15.80 21.53
N ILE A 102 -14.76 16.39 20.34
CA ILE A 102 -14.29 15.68 19.12
C ILE A 102 -12.92 15.03 19.38
N ARG A 103 -11.96 15.78 19.94
CA ARG A 103 -10.61 15.24 20.27
C ARG A 103 -10.63 14.13 21.31
N ARG A 104 -11.59 14.12 22.21
CA ARG A 104 -11.69 13.10 23.25
C ARG A 104 -12.38 11.82 22.76
N GLU A 105 -13.32 11.96 21.83
CA GLU A 105 -14.25 10.88 21.47
C GLU A 105 -14.03 10.34 20.05
N ARG A 106 -13.46 11.15 19.12
CA ARG A 106 -13.36 10.78 17.71
C ARG A 106 -11.94 10.73 17.14
N ILE A 107 -11.02 11.52 17.71
CA ILE A 107 -9.66 11.66 17.13
C ILE A 107 -8.63 11.45 18.22
N SER A 108 -7.70 10.52 18.00
CA SER A 108 -6.47 10.42 18.76
C SER A 108 -5.26 10.76 17.92
N MET A 109 -4.12 11.08 18.55
CA MET A 109 -2.92 11.48 17.82
C MET A 109 -1.65 10.92 18.45
N VAL A 110 -0.79 10.37 17.58
CA VAL A 110 0.61 10.03 17.89
C VAL A 110 1.48 11.14 17.36
N PHE A 111 2.33 11.71 18.23
CA PHE A 111 3.21 12.82 17.92
C PHE A 111 4.62 12.33 17.59
N GLN A 112 5.33 13.07 16.74
CA GLN A 112 6.71 12.80 16.35
C GLN A 112 7.68 12.66 17.54
N HIS A 113 7.51 13.43 18.60
CA HIS A 113 8.33 13.44 19.82
C HIS A 113 7.61 12.79 21.03
N PHE A 114 6.88 11.71 20.81
CA PHE A 114 6.18 10.87 21.78
C PHE A 114 5.19 11.61 22.70
N ALA A 115 5.49 12.83 23.12
CA ALA A 115 4.68 13.68 24.02
C ALA A 115 4.22 12.94 25.29
N LEU A 116 5.06 12.05 25.86
CA LEU A 116 4.76 11.33 27.08
C LEU A 116 4.85 12.27 28.28
N LEU A 117 4.02 12.01 29.30
CA LEU A 117 4.04 12.70 30.57
C LEU A 117 5.17 12.12 31.44
N PRO A 118 6.29 12.84 31.66
CA PRO A 118 7.51 12.27 32.20
C PRO A 118 7.39 11.87 33.69
N HIS A 119 6.43 12.48 34.38
CA HIS A 119 6.15 12.23 35.82
C HIS A 119 5.08 11.15 36.05
N ARG A 120 4.56 10.55 35.02
CA ARG A 120 3.59 9.45 35.05
C ARG A 120 4.25 8.16 34.61
N THR A 121 3.83 7.04 35.19
CA THR A 121 4.25 5.72 34.75
C THR A 121 3.75 5.42 33.32
N VAL A 122 4.27 4.37 32.70
CA VAL A 122 3.86 3.89 31.39
C VAL A 122 2.36 3.57 31.36
N ALA A 123 1.87 2.78 32.33
CA ALA A 123 0.44 2.48 32.41
C ALA A 123 -0.41 3.74 32.63
N ALA A 124 0.07 4.71 33.46
CA ALA A 124 -0.65 5.96 33.66
C ALA A 124 -0.62 6.88 32.41
N ASN A 125 0.43 6.82 31.57
CA ASN A 125 0.45 7.50 30.29
C ASN A 125 -0.59 6.89 29.33
N VAL A 126 -0.64 5.58 29.21
CA VAL A 126 -1.61 4.86 28.34
C VAL A 126 -3.05 5.08 28.83
N ALA A 127 -3.27 5.05 30.16
CA ALA A 127 -4.59 5.29 30.76
C ALA A 127 -5.07 6.75 30.71
N TYR A 128 -4.20 7.71 30.34
CA TYR A 128 -4.51 9.14 30.41
C TYR A 128 -5.72 9.58 29.58
N PRO A 129 -5.91 9.14 28.32
CA PRO A 129 -7.13 9.48 27.58
C PRO A 129 -8.40 8.99 28.27
N LEU A 130 -8.39 7.79 28.82
CA LEU A 130 -9.52 7.22 29.57
C LEU A 130 -9.83 8.00 30.84
N GLU A 131 -8.79 8.55 31.49
CA GLU A 131 -8.96 9.49 32.61
C GLU A 131 -9.71 10.74 32.21
N LEU A 132 -9.38 11.32 31.03
CA LEU A 132 -10.08 12.49 30.48
C LEU A 132 -11.51 12.17 30.02
N GLN A 133 -11.79 10.89 29.70
CA GLN A 133 -13.14 10.40 29.39
C GLN A 133 -13.97 10.11 30.65
N GLY A 134 -13.36 10.18 31.86
CA GLY A 134 -14.02 9.93 33.13
C GLY A 134 -14.11 8.46 33.56
N VAL A 135 -13.35 7.57 32.89
CA VAL A 135 -13.29 6.13 33.23
C VAL A 135 -12.66 5.90 34.59
N GLY A 136 -13.22 5.00 35.40
CA GLY A 136 -12.75 4.66 36.74
C GLY A 136 -11.30 4.16 36.79
N LYS A 137 -10.55 4.45 37.87
CA LYS A 137 -9.11 4.17 37.97
C LYS A 137 -8.78 2.69 37.75
N ALA A 138 -9.53 1.76 38.31
CA ALA A 138 -9.25 0.34 38.19
C ALA A 138 -9.46 -0.13 36.72
N GLU A 139 -10.57 0.29 36.09
CA GLU A 139 -10.93 -0.05 34.74
C GLU A 139 -9.91 0.50 33.70
N ARG A 140 -9.56 1.80 33.80
CA ARG A 140 -8.61 2.42 32.88
C ARG A 140 -7.20 1.84 32.96
N LEU A 141 -6.75 1.42 34.17
CA LEU A 141 -5.46 0.76 34.33
C LEU A 141 -5.49 -0.67 33.76
N ALA A 142 -6.57 -1.42 33.98
CA ALA A 142 -6.73 -2.74 33.39
C ALA A 142 -6.70 -2.66 31.85
N ARG A 143 -7.42 -1.68 31.28
CA ARG A 143 -7.41 -1.44 29.84
C ARG A 143 -6.03 -1.01 29.34
N ALA A 144 -5.30 -0.21 30.09
CA ALA A 144 -3.93 0.18 29.74
C ALA A 144 -2.99 -1.02 29.67
N GLU A 145 -3.08 -1.98 30.58
CA GLU A 145 -2.27 -3.20 30.56
C GLU A 145 -2.61 -4.10 29.37
N GLU A 146 -3.89 -4.24 29.02
CA GLU A 146 -4.31 -4.95 27.79
C GLU A 146 -3.65 -4.34 26.54
N ILE A 147 -3.70 -3.01 26.41
CA ILE A 147 -3.13 -2.31 25.26
C ILE A 147 -1.60 -2.37 25.27
N LEU A 148 -0.96 -2.26 26.45
CA LEU A 148 0.49 -2.46 26.57
C LEU A 148 0.91 -3.86 26.11
N SER A 149 0.11 -4.87 26.39
CA SER A 149 0.36 -6.22 25.87
C SER A 149 0.28 -6.29 24.35
N LEU A 150 -0.69 -5.59 23.71
CA LEU A 150 -0.84 -5.55 22.25
C LEU A 150 0.37 -4.91 21.55
N VAL A 151 1.04 -3.92 22.19
CA VAL A 151 2.22 -3.28 21.63
C VAL A 151 3.55 -3.88 22.13
N GLY A 152 3.51 -5.07 22.74
CA GLY A 152 4.69 -5.79 23.20
C GLY A 152 5.40 -5.18 24.42
N LEU A 153 4.67 -4.47 25.27
CA LEU A 153 5.19 -3.83 26.49
C LEU A 153 4.61 -4.42 27.80
N SER A 154 4.25 -5.70 27.79
CA SER A 154 3.81 -6.41 29.01
C SER A 154 4.85 -6.31 30.13
N GLY A 155 4.42 -5.96 31.36
CA GLY A 155 5.29 -5.82 32.53
C GLY A 155 6.07 -4.51 32.61
N TRP A 156 5.90 -3.57 31.69
CA TRP A 156 6.54 -2.26 31.72
C TRP A 156 5.64 -1.16 32.30
N GLY A 157 4.43 -1.49 32.73
CA GLY A 157 3.41 -0.54 33.17
C GLY A 157 3.85 0.38 34.33
N ASP A 158 4.63 -0.12 35.26
CA ASP A 158 5.09 0.64 36.44
C ASP A 158 6.34 1.51 36.22
N LYS A 159 6.98 1.38 35.05
CA LYS A 159 8.18 2.15 34.68
C LYS A 159 7.84 3.59 34.31
N LEU A 160 8.84 4.48 34.45
CA LEU A 160 8.76 5.85 33.96
C LEU A 160 9.25 5.92 32.46
N PRO A 161 8.80 6.91 31.69
CA PRO A 161 9.28 7.11 30.34
C PRO A 161 10.80 7.20 30.18
N SER A 162 11.49 7.77 31.17
CA SER A 162 12.96 7.90 31.21
C SER A 162 13.69 6.57 31.33
N GLU A 163 13.01 5.50 31.74
CA GLU A 163 13.58 4.15 31.86
C GLU A 163 13.45 3.33 30.59
N LEU A 164 12.82 3.89 29.52
CA LEU A 164 12.54 3.20 28.25
C LEU A 164 13.46 3.68 27.13
N SER A 165 13.75 2.78 26.18
CA SER A 165 14.36 3.15 24.91
C SER A 165 13.42 4.01 24.06
N GLY A 166 13.93 4.73 23.05
CA GLY A 166 13.12 5.54 22.14
C GLY A 166 12.00 4.75 21.46
N GLY A 167 12.30 3.53 21.00
CA GLY A 167 11.30 2.64 20.41
C GLY A 167 10.21 2.23 21.39
N MET A 168 10.57 1.95 22.65
CA MET A 168 9.57 1.64 23.69
C MET A 168 8.71 2.86 24.02
N GLN A 169 9.29 4.06 24.10
CA GLN A 169 8.53 5.30 24.27
C GLN A 169 7.53 5.53 23.14
N GLN A 170 7.93 5.20 21.90
CA GLN A 170 7.04 5.26 20.73
C GLN A 170 5.86 4.30 20.88
N ARG A 171 6.12 3.04 21.26
CA ARG A 171 5.07 2.04 21.53
C ARG A 171 4.11 2.52 22.64
N VAL A 172 4.60 3.18 23.67
CA VAL A 172 3.74 3.81 24.70
C VAL A 172 2.88 4.93 24.11
N GLY A 173 3.43 5.75 23.21
CA GLY A 173 2.69 6.78 22.47
C GLY A 173 1.54 6.21 21.63
N ILE A 174 1.82 5.13 20.91
CA ILE A 174 0.81 4.38 20.12
C ILE A 174 -0.24 3.75 21.05
N ALA A 175 0.20 3.07 22.13
CA ALA A 175 -0.68 2.47 23.11
C ALA A 175 -1.63 3.50 23.73
N ARG A 176 -1.12 4.70 24.07
CA ARG A 176 -1.94 5.80 24.59
C ARG A 176 -2.99 6.26 23.59
N ALA A 177 -2.63 6.37 22.31
CA ALA A 177 -3.56 6.79 21.28
C ALA A 177 -4.64 5.71 21.01
N LEU A 178 -4.27 4.42 21.06
CA LEU A 178 -5.20 3.29 20.94
C LEU A 178 -6.13 3.18 22.14
N ALA A 179 -5.64 3.47 23.35
CA ALA A 179 -6.44 3.43 24.58
C ALA A 179 -7.62 4.42 24.57
N ALA A 180 -7.49 5.52 23.84
CA ALA A 180 -8.57 6.48 23.65
C ALA A 180 -9.81 5.90 22.96
N ASP A 181 -9.67 4.79 22.26
CA ASP A 181 -10.68 4.07 21.47
C ASP A 181 -11.47 4.98 20.53
N THR A 182 -10.78 5.92 19.91
CA THR A 182 -11.34 6.84 18.92
C THR A 182 -11.45 6.21 17.55
N GLU A 183 -12.30 6.77 16.69
CA GLU A 183 -12.54 6.31 15.32
C GLU A 183 -11.32 6.58 14.41
N ILE A 184 -10.69 7.75 14.58
CA ILE A 184 -9.59 8.22 13.74
C ILE A 184 -8.31 8.33 14.56
N LEU A 185 -7.22 7.76 14.03
CA LEU A 185 -5.87 7.86 14.57
C LEU A 185 -5.00 8.70 13.62
N LEU A 186 -4.54 9.83 14.08
CA LEU A 186 -3.59 10.69 13.37
C LEU A 186 -2.16 10.37 13.81
N MET A 187 -1.23 10.20 12.87
CA MET A 187 0.16 9.86 13.15
C MET A 187 1.11 10.83 12.43
N ASP A 188 1.81 11.68 13.21
CA ASP A 188 2.76 12.68 12.68
C ASP A 188 4.19 12.12 12.75
N GLU A 189 4.71 11.58 11.62
CA GLU A 189 6.05 10.98 11.48
C GLU A 189 6.39 10.01 12.62
N ALA A 190 5.44 9.14 12.96
CA ALA A 190 5.49 8.34 14.18
C ALA A 190 6.69 7.38 14.25
N PHE A 191 7.32 7.01 13.15
CA PHE A 191 8.43 6.06 13.12
C PHE A 191 9.78 6.67 12.73
N SER A 192 9.84 7.98 12.50
CA SER A 192 11.05 8.67 12.00
C SER A 192 12.26 8.59 12.95
N ALA A 193 12.01 8.51 14.25
CA ALA A 193 13.06 8.45 15.29
C ALA A 193 13.53 7.03 15.63
N LEU A 194 13.00 5.99 14.96
CA LEU A 194 13.35 4.60 15.21
C LEU A 194 14.47 4.13 14.30
N ASP A 195 15.30 3.19 14.78
CA ASP A 195 16.24 2.47 13.93
C ASP A 195 15.48 1.62 12.89
N PRO A 196 16.13 1.25 11.76
CA PRO A 196 15.45 0.60 10.64
C PRO A 196 14.75 -0.73 11.00
N LEU A 197 15.35 -1.52 11.91
CA LEU A 197 14.80 -2.82 12.30
C LEU A 197 13.51 -2.64 13.12
N ILE A 198 13.59 -1.81 14.16
CA ILE A 198 12.43 -1.51 15.03
C ILE A 198 11.33 -0.80 14.26
N ARG A 199 11.71 0.10 13.33
CA ARG A 199 10.74 0.79 12.45
C ARG A 199 9.91 -0.22 11.67
N ARG A 200 10.55 -1.18 11.01
CA ARG A 200 9.88 -2.21 10.24
C ARG A 200 8.94 -3.06 11.10
N GLU A 201 9.41 -3.51 12.26
CA GLU A 201 8.59 -4.26 13.21
C GLU A 201 7.33 -3.47 13.61
N MET A 202 7.48 -2.16 13.86
CA MET A 202 6.37 -1.29 14.23
C MET A 202 5.37 -1.04 13.08
N GLN A 203 5.87 -0.97 11.85
CA GLN A 203 5.01 -0.86 10.65
C GLN A 203 4.18 -2.13 10.46
N GLU A 204 4.80 -3.30 10.53
CA GLU A 204 4.11 -4.60 10.45
C GLU A 204 3.06 -4.76 11.56
N GLN A 205 3.39 -4.37 12.80
CA GLN A 205 2.45 -4.35 13.92
C GLN A 205 1.29 -3.36 13.70
N LEU A 206 1.54 -2.19 13.08
CA LEU A 206 0.48 -1.21 12.80
C LEU A 206 -0.53 -1.78 11.79
N VAL A 207 -0.05 -2.41 10.72
CA VAL A 207 -0.90 -3.07 9.71
C VAL A 207 -1.74 -4.18 10.36
N GLU A 208 -1.11 -5.03 11.19
CA GLU A 208 -1.81 -6.11 11.91
C GLU A 208 -2.88 -5.54 12.87
N LEU A 209 -2.56 -4.49 13.63
CA LEU A 209 -3.50 -3.83 14.52
C LEU A 209 -4.66 -3.17 13.76
N GLN A 210 -4.35 -2.51 12.64
CA GLN A 210 -5.36 -1.87 11.81
C GLN A 210 -6.34 -2.90 11.23
N SER A 211 -5.83 -4.01 10.69
CA SER A 211 -6.68 -5.09 10.15
C SER A 211 -7.61 -5.71 11.21
N LYS A 212 -7.13 -5.83 12.46
CA LYS A 212 -7.93 -6.36 13.59
C LYS A 212 -8.95 -5.36 14.14
N LEU A 213 -8.55 -4.09 14.26
CA LEU A 213 -9.35 -3.06 14.91
C LEU A 213 -10.17 -2.22 13.94
N GLN A 214 -9.93 -2.34 12.64
CA GLN A 214 -10.59 -1.57 11.56
C GLN A 214 -10.57 -0.05 11.84
N LYS A 215 -9.44 0.44 12.39
CA LYS A 215 -9.25 1.88 12.70
C LYS A 215 -8.93 2.65 11.42
N THR A 216 -9.51 3.83 11.29
CA THR A 216 -9.12 4.79 10.25
C THR A 216 -7.84 5.51 10.67
N ILE A 217 -6.81 5.49 9.83
CA ILE A 217 -5.51 6.07 10.14
C ILE A 217 -5.16 7.15 9.10
N VAL A 218 -4.77 8.34 9.57
CA VAL A 218 -4.11 9.33 8.72
C VAL A 218 -2.64 9.39 9.16
N PHE A 219 -1.77 8.93 8.29
CA PHE A 219 -0.35 8.78 8.56
C PHE A 219 0.49 9.79 7.77
N ILE A 220 1.42 10.47 8.43
CA ILE A 220 2.35 11.37 7.76
C ILE A 220 3.75 10.80 7.77
N THR A 221 4.40 10.80 6.62
CA THR A 221 5.80 10.44 6.49
C THR A 221 6.51 11.25 5.41
N HIS A 222 7.83 11.27 5.47
CA HIS A 222 8.70 11.70 4.38
C HIS A 222 9.43 10.52 3.73
N ASP A 223 9.27 9.30 4.28
CA ASP A 223 9.83 8.06 3.75
C ASP A 223 8.84 7.42 2.77
N LEU A 224 9.28 7.31 1.54
CA LEU A 224 8.48 6.81 0.44
C LEU A 224 8.15 5.31 0.59
N ASN A 225 9.14 4.49 1.03
CA ASN A 225 8.91 3.06 1.23
C ASN A 225 7.89 2.82 2.37
N GLU A 226 7.92 3.67 3.40
CA GLU A 226 6.94 3.64 4.47
C GLU A 226 5.53 3.97 3.97
N ALA A 227 5.40 5.00 3.12
CA ALA A 227 4.12 5.38 2.52
C ALA A 227 3.54 4.25 1.65
N MET A 228 4.39 3.66 0.81
CA MET A 228 4.00 2.56 -0.09
C MET A 228 3.65 1.27 0.66
N PHE A 229 4.30 1.01 1.80
CA PHE A 229 4.04 -0.19 2.60
C PHE A 229 2.77 -0.09 3.44
N LEU A 230 2.47 1.11 3.97
CA LEU A 230 1.37 1.30 4.92
C LEU A 230 0.07 1.73 4.27
N GLY A 231 0.14 2.53 3.19
CA GLY A 231 -1.01 3.26 2.69
C GLY A 231 -1.92 2.44 1.77
N ASP A 232 -3.20 2.43 2.06
CA ASP A 232 -4.22 2.04 1.08
C ASP A 232 -4.34 3.10 -0.02
N ARG A 233 -4.25 4.39 0.38
CA ARG A 233 -4.14 5.53 -0.54
C ARG A 233 -3.13 6.55 -0.03
N ILE A 234 -2.45 7.19 -0.97
CA ILE A 234 -1.36 8.13 -0.71
C ILE A 234 -1.68 9.49 -1.35
N ALA A 235 -1.56 10.56 -0.56
CA ALA A 235 -1.55 11.94 -1.05
C ALA A 235 -0.10 12.45 -1.10
N VAL A 236 0.40 12.75 -2.28
CA VAL A 236 1.73 13.35 -2.47
C VAL A 236 1.62 14.86 -2.39
N MET A 237 2.41 15.47 -1.49
CA MET A 237 2.44 16.92 -1.28
C MET A 237 3.70 17.58 -1.80
N ARG A 238 3.53 18.71 -2.47
CA ARG A 238 4.60 19.63 -2.87
C ARG A 238 4.17 21.08 -2.64
N ASP A 239 5.04 21.90 -2.02
CA ASP A 239 4.85 23.34 -1.87
C ASP A 239 3.48 23.76 -1.30
N GLY A 240 2.97 23.00 -0.33
CA GLY A 240 1.68 23.23 0.33
C GLY A 240 0.47 22.68 -0.43
N ARG A 241 0.63 22.10 -1.61
CA ARG A 241 -0.45 21.52 -2.42
C ARG A 241 -0.38 19.99 -2.47
N ILE A 242 -1.52 19.37 -2.61
CA ILE A 242 -1.60 17.96 -3.01
C ILE A 242 -1.43 17.91 -4.53
N VAL A 243 -0.46 17.14 -5.01
CA VAL A 243 -0.15 17.01 -6.45
C VAL A 243 -0.68 15.73 -7.05
N GLN A 244 -0.88 14.69 -6.24
CA GLN A 244 -1.52 13.44 -6.65
C GLN A 244 -2.14 12.75 -5.44
N ILE A 245 -3.25 12.05 -5.65
CA ILE A 245 -3.82 11.05 -4.72
C ILE A 245 -4.10 9.80 -5.51
N GLY A 246 -3.67 8.65 -5.00
CA GLY A 246 -3.89 7.34 -5.61
C GLY A 246 -3.49 6.21 -4.69
N THR A 247 -3.66 4.97 -5.14
CA THR A 247 -3.07 3.80 -4.49
C THR A 247 -1.55 3.83 -4.65
N PRO A 248 -0.77 3.06 -3.86
CA PRO A 248 0.67 2.89 -4.10
C PRO A 248 0.99 2.53 -5.55
N GLU A 249 0.18 1.67 -6.15
CA GLU A 249 0.29 1.28 -7.56
C GLU A 249 0.09 2.47 -8.51
N ASP A 250 -0.99 3.25 -8.35
CA ASP A 250 -1.27 4.43 -9.19
C ASP A 250 -0.10 5.41 -9.16
N ILE A 251 0.46 5.65 -7.97
CA ILE A 251 1.59 6.58 -7.79
C ILE A 251 2.85 6.09 -8.51
N LEU A 252 3.07 4.75 -8.57
CA LEU A 252 4.23 4.15 -9.23
C LEU A 252 4.08 4.01 -10.74
N THR A 253 2.87 3.71 -11.23
CA THR A 253 2.64 3.35 -12.63
C THR A 253 2.13 4.52 -13.47
N ASP A 254 1.41 5.46 -12.85
CA ASP A 254 0.83 6.65 -13.51
C ASP A 254 1.15 7.93 -12.72
N PRO A 255 2.43 8.34 -12.62
CA PRO A 255 2.81 9.55 -11.91
C PRO A 255 2.23 10.80 -12.61
N ALA A 256 1.52 11.64 -11.85
CA ALA A 256 0.80 12.82 -12.39
C ALA A 256 1.71 13.90 -12.99
N ASN A 257 2.99 13.92 -12.65
CA ASN A 257 3.98 14.88 -13.18
C ASN A 257 5.42 14.42 -12.88
N ASP A 258 6.39 15.09 -13.51
CA ASP A 258 7.85 14.81 -13.37
C ASP A 258 8.33 14.78 -11.91
N TYR A 259 7.70 15.58 -11.03
CA TYR A 259 8.07 15.58 -9.61
C TYR A 259 7.70 14.25 -8.93
N VAL A 260 6.50 13.74 -9.18
CA VAL A 260 6.08 12.45 -8.63
C VAL A 260 6.92 11.34 -9.25
N GLU A 261 7.16 11.39 -10.56
CA GLU A 261 8.00 10.42 -11.27
C GLU A 261 9.42 10.34 -10.67
N GLN A 262 10.09 11.49 -10.48
CA GLN A 262 11.39 11.55 -9.82
C GLN A 262 11.34 11.07 -8.37
N PHE A 263 10.24 11.36 -7.67
CA PHE A 263 10.08 11.00 -6.27
C PHE A 263 9.96 9.48 -6.07
N VAL A 264 9.38 8.76 -7.04
CA VAL A 264 9.18 7.31 -6.97
C VAL A 264 10.32 6.48 -7.61
N GLN A 265 11.35 7.13 -8.17
CA GLN A 265 12.46 6.41 -8.82
C GLN A 265 13.22 5.46 -7.87
N ASP A 266 13.34 5.82 -6.60
CA ASP A 266 14.07 5.05 -5.59
C ASP A 266 13.21 4.03 -4.83
N VAL A 267 11.95 3.81 -5.25
CA VAL A 267 11.05 2.83 -4.60
C VAL A 267 11.49 1.41 -4.92
N ASP A 268 11.48 0.56 -3.91
CA ASP A 268 11.57 -0.88 -4.09
C ASP A 268 10.25 -1.43 -4.68
N ARG A 269 10.15 -1.36 -6.02
CA ARG A 269 8.96 -1.79 -6.78
C ARG A 269 8.55 -3.22 -6.49
N ALA A 270 9.52 -4.09 -6.15
CA ALA A 270 9.24 -5.50 -5.85
C ALA A 270 8.35 -5.68 -4.61
N ARG A 271 8.34 -4.71 -3.72
CA ARG A 271 7.53 -4.74 -2.49
C ARG A 271 6.16 -4.13 -2.63
N VAL A 272 5.92 -3.39 -3.69
CA VAL A 272 4.66 -2.65 -3.91
C VAL A 272 3.82 -3.30 -5.00
N LEU A 273 4.45 -3.66 -6.13
CA LEU A 273 3.75 -4.27 -7.25
C LEU A 273 3.41 -5.73 -6.95
N THR A 274 2.23 -6.15 -7.41
CA THR A 274 1.72 -7.52 -7.27
C THR A 274 1.80 -8.29 -8.59
N ALA A 275 1.50 -9.57 -8.55
CA ALA A 275 1.41 -10.40 -9.74
C ALA A 275 0.41 -9.84 -10.76
N ALA A 276 -0.72 -9.30 -10.31
CA ALA A 276 -1.73 -8.68 -11.16
C ALA A 276 -1.19 -7.52 -11.99
N ASN A 277 -0.24 -6.73 -11.46
CA ASN A 277 0.32 -5.56 -12.15
C ASN A 277 1.26 -5.90 -13.31
N VAL A 278 1.84 -7.10 -13.29
CA VAL A 278 2.87 -7.49 -14.26
C VAL A 278 2.50 -8.73 -15.09
N MET A 279 1.39 -9.40 -14.74
CA MET A 279 0.98 -10.58 -15.47
C MET A 279 0.56 -10.25 -16.91
N GLU A 280 0.86 -11.17 -17.78
CA GLU A 280 0.44 -11.17 -19.19
C GLU A 280 -0.70 -12.16 -19.38
N PRO A 281 -1.55 -11.96 -20.41
CA PRO A 281 -2.56 -12.95 -20.76
C PRO A 281 -1.91 -14.33 -21.01
N ALA A 282 -2.40 -15.37 -20.33
CA ALA A 282 -1.90 -16.71 -20.50
C ALA A 282 -2.16 -17.19 -21.95
N ARG A 283 -1.11 -17.28 -22.76
CA ARG A 283 -1.14 -17.78 -24.14
C ARG A 283 0.16 -18.52 -24.44
N PRO A 284 0.10 -19.76 -25.02
CA PRO A 284 -1.11 -20.57 -25.26
C PRO A 284 -1.67 -21.19 -23.99
N VAL A 285 -2.97 -21.49 -23.99
CA VAL A 285 -3.67 -22.27 -22.97
C VAL A 285 -4.55 -23.30 -23.68
N VAL A 286 -4.44 -24.56 -23.29
CA VAL A 286 -5.15 -25.65 -23.93
C VAL A 286 -6.29 -26.13 -23.02
N PRO A 287 -7.54 -26.26 -23.51
CA PRO A 287 -8.59 -26.90 -22.72
C PRO A 287 -8.30 -28.39 -22.51
N ASP A 288 -8.72 -28.95 -21.38
CA ASP A 288 -8.56 -30.36 -21.01
C ASP A 288 -9.22 -31.33 -22.01
N THR A 289 -10.20 -30.84 -22.76
CA THR A 289 -10.91 -31.58 -23.82
C THR A 289 -10.14 -31.62 -25.15
N ALA A 290 -9.07 -30.84 -25.29
CA ALA A 290 -8.28 -30.79 -26.52
C ALA A 290 -7.42 -32.03 -26.69
N GLY A 291 -7.16 -32.36 -27.96
CA GLY A 291 -6.24 -33.46 -28.30
C GLY A 291 -4.76 -33.01 -28.34
N PRO A 292 -3.82 -33.99 -28.32
CA PRO A 292 -2.40 -33.70 -28.26
C PRO A 292 -1.87 -32.95 -29.50
N ARG A 293 -2.49 -33.11 -30.68
CA ARG A 293 -2.12 -32.37 -31.90
C ARG A 293 -2.47 -30.89 -31.77
N THR A 294 -3.61 -30.57 -31.14
CA THR A 294 -4.00 -29.17 -30.88
C THR A 294 -3.01 -28.51 -29.93
N ALA A 295 -2.61 -29.21 -28.87
CA ALA A 295 -1.61 -28.72 -27.94
C ALA A 295 -0.26 -28.48 -28.62
N LEU A 296 0.20 -29.41 -29.45
CA LEU A 296 1.45 -29.26 -30.25
C LEU A 296 1.41 -28.06 -31.17
N ARG A 297 0.29 -27.85 -31.89
CA ARG A 297 0.11 -26.71 -32.79
C ARG A 297 0.22 -25.39 -32.02
N GLN A 298 -0.48 -25.28 -30.88
CA GLN A 298 -0.45 -24.07 -30.06
C GLN A 298 0.94 -23.81 -29.48
N MET A 299 1.62 -24.86 -28.97
CA MET A 299 3.00 -24.73 -28.48
C MET A 299 3.97 -24.27 -29.55
N ARG A 300 3.88 -24.86 -30.76
CA ARG A 300 4.69 -24.47 -31.92
C ARG A 300 4.45 -23.00 -32.32
N ASP A 301 3.18 -22.61 -32.45
CA ASP A 301 2.80 -21.26 -32.90
C ASP A 301 3.23 -20.19 -31.89
N ALA A 302 3.37 -20.56 -30.59
CA ALA A 302 3.86 -19.70 -29.52
C ALA A 302 5.38 -19.89 -29.20
N TYR A 303 6.09 -20.75 -29.95
CA TYR A 303 7.51 -21.08 -29.70
C TYR A 303 7.78 -21.59 -28.28
N MET A 304 6.85 -22.37 -27.71
CA MET A 304 6.95 -22.91 -26.35
C MET A 304 7.08 -24.42 -26.35
N SER A 305 7.86 -24.98 -25.38
CA SER A 305 8.04 -26.42 -25.19
C SER A 305 7.03 -27.03 -24.23
N ALA A 306 6.18 -26.23 -23.61
CA ALA A 306 5.10 -26.69 -22.75
C ALA A 306 3.97 -25.65 -22.69
N THR A 307 2.78 -26.09 -22.26
CA THR A 307 1.62 -25.20 -22.11
C THR A 307 0.77 -25.62 -20.91
N TYR A 308 0.01 -24.66 -20.41
CA TYR A 308 -0.98 -24.89 -19.36
C TYR A 308 -2.23 -25.54 -19.93
N VAL A 309 -2.83 -26.43 -19.14
CA VAL A 309 -4.11 -27.08 -19.45
C VAL A 309 -5.15 -26.65 -18.43
N VAL A 310 -6.28 -26.14 -18.90
CA VAL A 310 -7.37 -25.63 -18.06
C VAL A 310 -8.66 -26.38 -18.29
N GLY A 311 -9.45 -26.56 -17.25
CA GLY A 311 -10.81 -27.05 -17.31
C GLY A 311 -11.81 -26.00 -17.81
N ARG A 312 -13.11 -26.35 -17.78
CA ARG A 312 -14.20 -25.50 -18.28
C ARG A 312 -14.27 -24.13 -17.61
N ASP A 313 -13.96 -24.05 -16.30
CA ASP A 313 -14.04 -22.83 -15.51
C ASP A 313 -12.68 -22.10 -15.47
N ARG A 314 -11.79 -22.35 -16.44
CA ARG A 314 -10.41 -21.87 -16.44
C ARG A 314 -9.56 -22.33 -15.24
N LYS A 315 -10.06 -23.26 -14.44
CA LYS A 315 -9.27 -23.87 -13.37
C LYS A 315 -8.09 -24.61 -13.95
N LEU A 316 -6.94 -24.39 -13.34
CA LEU A 316 -5.69 -24.99 -13.79
C LEU A 316 -5.69 -26.49 -13.48
N VAL A 317 -5.57 -27.33 -14.52
CA VAL A 317 -5.61 -28.80 -14.40
C VAL A 317 -4.20 -29.40 -14.39
N GLY A 318 -3.27 -28.78 -15.13
CA GLY A 318 -1.90 -29.27 -15.23
C GLY A 318 -1.14 -28.60 -16.37
N ILE A 319 -0.01 -29.18 -16.68
CA ILE A 319 0.82 -28.79 -17.83
C ILE A 319 1.03 -29.99 -18.76
N VAL A 320 1.24 -29.72 -20.04
CA VAL A 320 1.65 -30.70 -21.04
C VAL A 320 2.91 -30.19 -21.74
N THR A 321 3.88 -31.09 -21.99
CA THR A 321 5.09 -30.77 -22.75
C THR A 321 4.97 -31.24 -24.19
N ASP A 322 5.70 -30.60 -25.09
CA ASP A 322 5.81 -30.99 -26.50
C ASP A 322 6.26 -32.46 -26.65
N ARG A 323 7.29 -32.85 -25.88
CA ARG A 323 7.83 -34.23 -25.89
C ARG A 323 6.78 -35.29 -25.49
N ASP A 324 5.97 -35.02 -24.47
CA ASP A 324 4.96 -35.98 -24.04
C ASP A 324 3.79 -36.03 -25.02
N ALA A 325 3.40 -34.87 -25.56
CA ALA A 325 2.38 -34.77 -26.61
C ALA A 325 2.80 -35.50 -27.89
N VAL A 326 4.04 -35.34 -28.35
CA VAL A 326 4.61 -36.08 -29.51
C VAL A 326 4.57 -37.59 -29.27
N LYS A 327 5.03 -38.03 -28.09
CA LYS A 327 4.97 -39.48 -27.73
C LYS A 327 3.55 -40.02 -27.75
N LEU A 328 2.58 -39.22 -27.27
CA LEU A 328 1.17 -39.63 -27.23
C LEU A 328 0.58 -39.71 -28.65
N VAL A 329 0.87 -38.74 -29.55
CA VAL A 329 0.44 -38.81 -30.95
C VAL A 329 1.00 -40.02 -31.64
N ARG A 330 2.29 -40.33 -31.47
CA ARG A 330 2.92 -41.54 -32.05
C ARG A 330 2.29 -42.86 -31.57
N LYS A 331 1.74 -42.88 -30.33
CA LYS A 331 1.00 -44.02 -29.78
C LYS A 331 -0.48 -44.05 -30.17
N GLY A 332 -0.95 -43.10 -31.01
CA GLY A 332 -2.35 -42.99 -31.40
C GLY A 332 -3.30 -42.49 -30.34
N GLY A 333 -2.78 -41.88 -29.29
CA GLY A 333 -3.60 -41.32 -28.18
C GLY A 333 -4.33 -40.04 -28.59
N SER A 334 -5.55 -39.86 -28.10
CA SER A 334 -6.43 -38.72 -28.43
C SER A 334 -6.72 -37.74 -27.26
N SER A 335 -6.42 -38.15 -26.02
CA SER A 335 -6.70 -37.33 -24.83
C SER A 335 -5.41 -36.95 -24.09
N LEU A 336 -5.33 -35.73 -23.60
CA LEU A 336 -4.20 -35.23 -22.81
C LEU A 336 -4.15 -35.79 -21.38
N SER A 337 -5.24 -36.38 -20.85
CA SER A 337 -5.37 -36.78 -19.44
C SER A 337 -4.25 -37.71 -18.95
N GLY A 338 -3.74 -38.56 -19.84
CA GLY A 338 -2.69 -39.54 -19.50
C GLY A 338 -1.25 -38.97 -19.48
N ILE A 339 -1.05 -37.72 -19.90
CA ILE A 339 0.25 -37.07 -19.96
C ILE A 339 0.30 -35.71 -19.22
N LEU A 340 -0.76 -35.37 -18.52
CA LEU A 340 -0.80 -34.19 -17.67
C LEU A 340 0.20 -34.33 -16.53
N LYS A 341 0.99 -33.28 -16.33
CA LYS A 341 1.88 -33.13 -15.18
C LYS A 341 1.31 -32.10 -14.21
N PRO A 342 1.58 -32.25 -12.92
CA PRO A 342 1.23 -31.21 -11.95
C PRO A 342 1.83 -29.85 -12.37
N VAL A 343 1.14 -28.78 -12.08
CA VAL A 343 1.70 -27.43 -12.22
C VAL A 343 2.81 -27.30 -11.19
N PRO A 344 4.00 -26.86 -11.57
CA PRO A 344 5.13 -26.76 -10.64
C PRO A 344 4.82 -25.83 -9.47
N GLN A 345 4.28 -24.65 -9.77
CA GLN A 345 3.90 -23.65 -8.79
C GLN A 345 2.90 -22.66 -9.39
N THR A 346 1.93 -22.24 -8.59
CA THR A 346 1.02 -21.14 -8.88
C THR A 346 1.25 -20.01 -7.90
N VAL A 347 0.93 -18.79 -8.28
CA VAL A 347 0.99 -17.60 -7.44
C VAL A 347 -0.37 -16.91 -7.47
N ASP A 348 -0.72 -16.26 -6.37
CA ASP A 348 -1.94 -15.47 -6.25
C ASP A 348 -1.77 -14.15 -7.00
N GLU A 349 -2.87 -13.59 -7.55
CA GLU A 349 -2.84 -12.31 -8.25
C GLU A 349 -2.43 -11.14 -7.36
N ASP A 350 -2.70 -11.23 -6.05
CA ASP A 350 -2.34 -10.23 -5.04
C ASP A 350 -0.93 -10.43 -4.43
N GLU A 351 -0.21 -11.50 -4.83
CA GLU A 351 1.13 -11.79 -4.32
C GLU A 351 2.15 -10.75 -4.79
N VAL A 352 2.93 -10.17 -3.87
CA VAL A 352 3.95 -9.15 -4.19
C VAL A 352 5.12 -9.73 -4.99
N LEU A 353 5.69 -8.93 -5.90
CA LEU A 353 6.74 -9.40 -6.82
C LEU A 353 7.96 -9.95 -6.10
N MET A 354 8.28 -9.43 -4.91
CA MET A 354 9.41 -9.92 -4.11
C MET A 354 9.34 -11.43 -3.86
N ASN A 355 8.15 -11.96 -3.62
CA ASN A 355 7.92 -13.38 -3.34
C ASN A 355 7.91 -14.24 -4.61
N LEU A 356 7.87 -13.63 -5.79
CA LEU A 356 7.80 -14.34 -7.08
C LEU A 356 9.18 -14.73 -7.62
N PHE A 357 10.27 -14.18 -7.10
CA PHE A 357 11.61 -14.46 -7.63
C PHE A 357 12.02 -15.93 -7.50
N ILE A 358 11.92 -16.50 -6.31
CA ILE A 358 12.26 -17.92 -6.09
C ILE A 358 11.37 -18.82 -6.94
N PRO A 359 10.02 -18.71 -6.88
CA PRO A 359 9.13 -19.46 -7.77
C PRO A 359 9.49 -19.34 -9.26
N SER A 360 9.87 -18.14 -9.71
CA SER A 360 10.20 -17.92 -11.12
C SER A 360 11.47 -18.62 -11.58
N VAL A 361 12.44 -18.77 -10.67
CA VAL A 361 13.70 -19.49 -10.97
C VAL A 361 13.47 -21.00 -11.03
N GLU A 362 12.64 -21.53 -10.15
CA GLU A 362 12.35 -22.96 -10.05
C GLU A 362 11.40 -23.47 -11.13
N SER A 363 10.52 -22.62 -11.66
CA SER A 363 9.55 -23.00 -12.69
C SER A 363 10.20 -23.05 -14.09
N PRO A 364 10.05 -24.13 -14.86
CA PRO A 364 10.49 -24.18 -16.27
C PRO A 364 9.59 -23.38 -17.22
N LEU A 365 8.42 -22.92 -16.76
CA LEU A 365 7.43 -22.14 -17.50
C LEU A 365 7.27 -20.75 -16.87
N PRO A 366 6.68 -19.77 -17.59
CA PRO A 366 6.17 -18.55 -16.96
C PRO A 366 5.31 -18.89 -15.73
N LEU A 367 5.40 -18.15 -14.64
CA LEU A 367 4.59 -18.44 -13.45
C LEU A 367 3.10 -18.33 -13.78
N ALA A 368 2.31 -19.32 -13.37
CA ALA A 368 0.86 -19.26 -13.49
C ALA A 368 0.27 -18.43 -12.36
N VAL A 369 -0.49 -17.39 -12.71
CA VAL A 369 -1.23 -16.55 -11.78
C VAL A 369 -2.66 -17.03 -11.69
N THR A 370 -3.14 -17.25 -10.46
CA THR A 370 -4.51 -17.72 -10.20
C THR A 370 -5.25 -16.75 -9.29
N ASP A 371 -6.57 -16.68 -9.48
CA ASP A 371 -7.45 -16.00 -8.54
C ASP A 371 -7.77 -16.87 -7.31
N ALA A 372 -8.55 -16.32 -6.37
CA ALA A 372 -8.97 -17.02 -5.14
C ALA A 372 -9.74 -18.33 -5.39
N GLU A 373 -10.37 -18.49 -6.56
CA GLU A 373 -11.08 -19.70 -6.97
C GLU A 373 -10.17 -20.71 -7.71
N GLY A 374 -8.88 -20.39 -7.89
CA GLY A 374 -7.89 -21.23 -8.57
C GLY A 374 -8.02 -21.22 -10.09
N ARG A 375 -8.62 -20.18 -10.67
CA ARG A 375 -8.72 -19.97 -12.12
C ARG A 375 -7.46 -19.29 -12.63
N LEU A 376 -6.94 -19.73 -13.76
CA LEU A 376 -5.79 -19.12 -14.43
C LEU A 376 -6.20 -17.75 -14.99
N VAL A 377 -5.72 -16.66 -14.37
CA VAL A 377 -5.98 -15.28 -14.78
C VAL A 377 -4.86 -14.73 -15.66
N GLY A 378 -3.62 -15.15 -15.44
CA GLY A 378 -2.47 -14.69 -16.22
C GLY A 378 -1.24 -15.59 -16.08
N VAL A 379 -0.15 -15.17 -16.69
CA VAL A 379 1.19 -15.76 -16.52
C VAL A 379 2.22 -14.66 -16.38
N ILE A 380 3.32 -14.93 -15.66
CA ILE A 380 4.42 -13.99 -15.52
C ILE A 380 5.69 -14.61 -16.09
N PRO A 381 6.13 -14.18 -17.30
CA PRO A 381 7.45 -14.51 -17.82
C PRO A 381 8.57 -13.97 -16.95
N ARG A 382 9.68 -14.69 -16.82
CA ARG A 382 10.84 -14.21 -16.05
C ARG A 382 11.36 -12.86 -16.52
N VAL A 383 11.32 -12.62 -17.82
CA VAL A 383 11.76 -11.34 -18.42
C VAL A 383 10.87 -10.19 -17.95
N THR A 384 9.56 -10.40 -17.93
CA THR A 384 8.59 -9.40 -17.46
C THR A 384 8.76 -9.10 -15.99
N LEU A 385 8.99 -10.14 -15.15
CA LEU A 385 9.30 -9.97 -13.73
C LEU A 385 10.58 -9.15 -13.51
N LEU A 386 11.63 -9.41 -14.28
CA LEU A 386 12.89 -8.65 -14.19
C LEU A 386 12.73 -7.22 -14.73
N ALA A 387 11.97 -7.02 -15.80
CA ALA A 387 11.70 -5.71 -16.38
C ALA A 387 10.91 -4.81 -15.42
N ALA A 388 10.00 -5.38 -14.63
CA ALA A 388 9.21 -4.64 -13.65
C ALA A 388 10.05 -4.02 -12.52
N LEU A 389 11.26 -4.52 -12.31
CA LEU A 389 12.24 -3.95 -11.35
C LEU A 389 13.06 -2.81 -11.92
N GLY A 390 13.09 -2.68 -13.24
CA GLY A 390 13.83 -1.63 -13.93
C GLY A 390 13.23 -0.25 -13.64
N PRO A 391 13.98 0.83 -13.91
CA PRO A 391 13.44 2.17 -13.92
C PRO A 391 12.27 2.23 -14.90
N GLY A 392 11.21 2.98 -14.55
CA GLY A 392 9.94 3.05 -15.28
C GLY A 392 10.07 3.31 -16.79
N PRO A 393 8.94 3.41 -17.53
CA PRO A 393 8.90 3.35 -19.00
C PRO A 393 9.74 4.39 -19.77
N GLY A 394 10.35 5.37 -19.10
CA GLY A 394 11.26 6.35 -19.72
C GLY A 394 12.72 5.89 -19.90
N ALA A 395 13.11 4.73 -19.36
CA ALA A 395 14.51 4.24 -19.40
C ALA A 395 14.72 2.98 -20.27
N THR A 396 13.71 2.55 -20.99
CA THR A 396 13.79 1.35 -21.83
C THR A 396 14.43 1.65 -23.18
N GLY A 397 15.75 1.38 -23.26
CA GLY A 397 16.29 0.85 -24.50
C GLY A 397 15.60 -0.49 -24.78
N GLU A 398 15.09 -0.69 -26.00
CA GLU A 398 14.47 -1.95 -26.45
C GLU A 398 15.33 -3.15 -26.05
N LEU A 399 14.89 -3.91 -25.04
CA LEU A 399 15.47 -5.20 -24.70
C LEU A 399 15.00 -6.24 -25.72
N THR A 400 15.57 -6.21 -26.91
CA THR A 400 15.47 -7.32 -27.86
C THR A 400 16.40 -8.43 -27.37
N ILE A 401 15.86 -9.36 -26.59
CA ILE A 401 16.56 -10.63 -26.32
C ILE A 401 16.33 -11.52 -27.55
N PRO A 402 17.36 -11.91 -28.30
CA PRO A 402 17.19 -12.82 -29.41
C PRO A 402 16.85 -14.20 -28.87
N VAL A 403 15.58 -14.55 -28.85
CA VAL A 403 15.13 -15.92 -28.60
C VAL A 403 15.46 -16.73 -29.84
N GLN A 404 16.48 -17.58 -29.79
CA GLN A 404 16.70 -18.57 -30.86
C GLN A 404 15.57 -19.60 -30.76
N PRO A 405 14.72 -19.70 -31.79
CA PRO A 405 13.69 -20.74 -31.81
C PRO A 405 14.35 -22.12 -31.82
N MET A 406 13.83 -23.04 -31.02
CA MET A 406 14.26 -24.44 -31.09
C MET A 406 13.99 -25.01 -32.48
N PRO A 407 14.84 -25.93 -32.99
CA PRO A 407 14.61 -26.57 -34.27
C PRO A 407 13.27 -27.32 -34.27
N THR A 408 12.34 -26.91 -35.11
CA THR A 408 10.95 -27.36 -35.15
C THR A 408 10.77 -28.64 -35.97
N THR A 409 11.82 -29.22 -36.52
CA THR A 409 11.80 -30.32 -37.51
C THR A 409 10.97 -31.53 -37.13
N GLU A 410 10.94 -31.92 -35.83
CA GLU A 410 10.18 -33.11 -35.39
C GLU A 410 8.67 -32.81 -35.23
N ILE A 411 8.31 -31.60 -34.81
CA ILE A 411 6.91 -31.15 -34.68
C ILE A 411 6.32 -30.91 -36.07
N ASP A 412 7.08 -30.32 -36.97
CA ASP A 412 6.65 -30.03 -38.36
C ASP A 412 6.40 -31.33 -39.14
N GLN A 413 7.20 -32.37 -38.93
CA GLN A 413 6.95 -33.68 -39.55
C GLN A 413 5.64 -34.31 -39.09
N ILE A 414 5.33 -34.25 -37.80
CA ILE A 414 4.09 -34.81 -37.23
C ILE A 414 2.85 -34.05 -37.73
N LEU A 415 2.96 -32.73 -37.89
CA LEU A 415 1.85 -31.90 -38.35
C LEU A 415 1.67 -31.97 -39.88
N ALA A 416 2.74 -32.24 -40.63
CA ALA A 416 2.68 -32.44 -42.08
C ALA A 416 2.04 -33.77 -42.53
N GLU A 417 2.04 -34.80 -41.66
CA GLU A 417 1.35 -36.08 -41.92
C GLU A 417 -0.20 -35.96 -41.89
N GLU A 418 -0.73 -34.80 -41.51
CA GLU A 418 -2.19 -34.51 -41.51
C GLU A 418 -2.74 -34.14 -42.92
N VAL A 419 -1.87 -33.88 -43.91
CA VAL A 419 -2.25 -33.39 -45.27
C VAL A 419 -2.26 -34.55 -46.28
N ARG A 420 -2.04 -35.75 -45.83
CA ARG A 420 -2.20 -36.95 -46.67
C ARG A 420 -3.30 -37.86 -46.10
#